data_c29a30c4b987411a683d1a60c9261897
#
_entry.id   c29a30c4b987411a683d1a60c9261897
#
_cell.length_a   1.000
_cell.length_b   1.000
_cell.length_c   1.000
_cell.angle_alpha   90.00
_cell.angle_beta   90.00
_cell.angle_gamma   90.00
#
_symmetry.space_group_name_H-M   'P 1'
#
loop_
_entity.id
_entity.type
_entity.pdbx_description
1 polymer ?
#
loop_
_entity_poly.entity_id
_entity_poly.type
_entity_poly.pdbx_seq_one_letter_code
_entity_poly.pdbx_strand_id
1 'polypeptide(L)'
;MRPYQIAATERMLWKIKSSFEAKKWSTTEGGGYIWHTTGSGKTLTSFKAARLATKLDFIDKVFFVVDRKDLDFQTMKEYQRFSPDSVNGSDSTAGLKRNIEKDDNKIIVTTIQKLNNLMKTENDLPIYQKQVVFIFDEAHRSQFGEAQKNLKKKFKKFYQFGFTGTPIFPQNALGSETTASVFGRELHSYVITDAIRDEKVLKFKVDYNDVRPQFKSIETEIDEKKLTAAENQKAFLHPARIREISQYILQNYKFKTHRTRGGNTGFNAMFAVNSVDAAKLYYEELNKQQKQSDNPLKIATIFSFAANEEQNAIGEIPDENFEPSAMDATAKEFLTKAIDDYNAMFRTSFGVDSKEFQNYYRDLAKRVKNKEVDLLIVVGMFLTGFDAPTLNTLFVDK
;
A
#
# COMPACT_ATOMS: atom_id res chain seq x y z
N MET A 1 13.79 -21.04 1.96
CA MET A 1 13.79 -19.99 0.91
C MET A 1 13.77 -20.65 -0.45
N ARG A 2 13.11 -20.02 -1.41
CA ARG A 2 13.05 -20.45 -2.82
C ARG A 2 14.29 -19.93 -3.58
N PRO A 3 14.67 -20.52 -4.72
CA PRO A 3 15.89 -20.11 -5.45
C PRO A 3 15.97 -18.61 -5.74
N TYR A 4 14.91 -17.99 -6.22
CA TYR A 4 14.89 -16.56 -6.50
C TYR A 4 15.08 -15.68 -5.25
N GLN A 5 14.59 -16.14 -4.08
CA GLN A 5 14.79 -15.46 -2.80
C GLN A 5 16.25 -15.55 -2.34
N ILE A 6 16.88 -16.70 -2.57
CA ILE A 6 18.31 -16.91 -2.28
C ILE A 6 19.13 -15.97 -3.16
N ALA A 7 18.89 -15.98 -4.49
CA ALA A 7 19.58 -15.12 -5.42
C ALA A 7 19.44 -13.62 -5.09
N ALA A 8 18.23 -13.17 -4.73
CA ALA A 8 17.98 -11.79 -4.31
C ALA A 8 18.78 -11.42 -3.06
N THR A 9 18.79 -12.32 -2.06
CA THR A 9 19.53 -12.13 -0.81
C THR A 9 21.02 -12.05 -1.06
N GLU A 10 21.57 -12.98 -1.85
CA GLU A 10 23.00 -13.02 -2.19
C GLU A 10 23.44 -11.78 -2.95
N ARG A 11 22.65 -11.30 -3.93
CA ARG A 11 22.95 -10.09 -4.68
C ARG A 11 22.94 -8.84 -3.80
N MET A 12 22.01 -8.76 -2.83
CA MET A 12 21.99 -7.66 -1.88
C MET A 12 23.23 -7.70 -0.97
N LEU A 13 23.59 -8.85 -0.41
CA LEU A 13 24.78 -9.00 0.43
C LEU A 13 26.07 -8.71 -0.33
N TRP A 14 26.18 -9.23 -1.55
CA TRP A 14 27.31 -8.90 -2.44
C TRP A 14 27.39 -7.40 -2.68
N LYS A 15 26.24 -6.75 -2.91
CA LYS A 15 26.18 -5.30 -3.11
C LYS A 15 26.67 -4.52 -1.89
N ILE A 16 26.26 -4.92 -0.68
CA ILE A 16 26.72 -4.29 0.56
C ILE A 16 28.25 -4.41 0.69
N LYS A 17 28.82 -5.62 0.49
CA LYS A 17 30.25 -5.89 0.60
C LYS A 17 31.05 -5.08 -0.44
N SER A 18 30.69 -5.18 -1.71
CA SER A 18 31.39 -4.46 -2.80
C SER A 18 31.29 -2.95 -2.65
N SER A 19 30.18 -2.44 -2.13
CA SER A 19 29.99 -1.01 -1.87
C SER A 19 30.80 -0.55 -0.65
N PHE A 20 31.00 -1.39 0.35
CA PHE A 20 31.90 -1.12 1.47
C PHE A 20 33.36 -1.03 1.01
N GLU A 21 33.82 -2.00 0.24
CA GLU A 21 35.20 -2.02 -0.30
C GLU A 21 35.46 -0.80 -1.21
N ALA A 22 34.47 -0.44 -2.05
CA ALA A 22 34.55 0.72 -2.93
C ALA A 22 34.24 2.07 -2.24
N LYS A 23 33.95 2.09 -0.95
CA LYS A 23 33.57 3.28 -0.15
C LYS A 23 32.36 4.05 -0.73
N LYS A 24 31.39 3.33 -1.30
CA LYS A 24 30.20 3.89 -1.96
C LYS A 24 28.98 3.99 -1.02
N TRP A 25 29.18 4.04 0.29
CA TRP A 25 28.09 4.31 1.23
C TRP A 25 27.49 5.69 1.00
N SER A 26 26.24 5.87 1.40
CA SER A 26 25.46 7.13 1.28
C SER A 26 25.28 7.62 -0.17
N THR A 27 25.48 6.73 -1.13
CA THR A 27 25.23 6.98 -2.55
C THR A 27 24.20 6.00 -3.11
N THR A 28 23.51 6.36 -4.18
CA THR A 28 22.61 5.45 -4.88
C THR A 28 23.35 4.27 -5.51
N GLU A 29 24.61 4.47 -5.90
CA GLU A 29 25.46 3.39 -6.40
C GLU A 29 25.78 2.35 -5.32
N GLY A 30 25.74 2.71 -4.04
CA GLY A 30 25.95 1.79 -2.91
C GLY A 30 24.75 0.91 -2.59
N GLY A 31 23.58 1.26 -3.09
CA GLY A 31 22.30 0.58 -2.84
C GLY A 31 21.76 -0.20 -4.02
N GLY A 32 20.45 -0.42 -4.01
CA GLY A 32 19.70 -1.06 -5.08
C GLY A 32 18.27 -1.40 -4.68
N TYR A 33 17.50 -1.95 -5.63
CA TYR A 33 16.16 -2.43 -5.32
C TYR A 33 15.92 -3.86 -5.82
N ILE A 34 14.96 -4.52 -5.20
CA ILE A 34 14.50 -5.85 -5.52
C ILE A 34 13.05 -5.76 -5.94
N TRP A 35 12.78 -6.15 -7.18
CA TRP A 35 11.44 -6.16 -7.77
C TRP A 35 10.81 -7.55 -7.62
N HIS A 36 10.10 -7.76 -6.55
CA HIS A 36 9.40 -9.00 -6.29
C HIS A 36 7.90 -8.75 -6.19
N THR A 37 7.10 -9.51 -6.97
CA THR A 37 5.64 -9.38 -6.96
C THR A 37 5.04 -9.66 -5.58
N THR A 38 3.82 -9.19 -5.35
CA THR A 38 3.04 -9.52 -4.15
C THR A 38 2.86 -11.04 -4.03
N GLY A 39 2.89 -11.58 -2.82
CA GLY A 39 2.81 -13.03 -2.58
C GLY A 39 4.11 -13.82 -2.84
N SER A 40 5.17 -13.19 -3.33
CA SER A 40 6.49 -13.84 -3.55
C SER A 40 7.28 -14.11 -2.26
N GLY A 41 6.81 -13.62 -1.11
CA GLY A 41 7.51 -13.74 0.18
C GLY A 41 8.63 -12.69 0.32
N LYS A 42 8.36 -11.44 -0.06
CA LYS A 42 9.26 -10.29 0.15
C LYS A 42 9.73 -10.18 1.59
N THR A 43 8.80 -10.28 2.56
CA THR A 43 9.09 -10.22 4.00
C THR A 43 10.12 -11.26 4.44
N LEU A 44 9.99 -12.50 3.98
CA LEU A 44 10.98 -13.56 4.28
C LEU A 44 12.33 -13.25 3.65
N THR A 45 12.35 -12.76 2.41
CA THR A 45 13.58 -12.43 1.67
C THR A 45 14.31 -11.26 2.35
N SER A 46 13.60 -10.20 2.67
CA SER A 46 14.14 -9.01 3.32
C SER A 46 14.64 -9.30 4.73
N PHE A 47 13.90 -10.10 5.52
CA PHE A 47 14.35 -10.55 6.85
C PHE A 47 15.63 -11.37 6.77
N LYS A 48 15.71 -12.32 5.85
CA LYS A 48 16.91 -13.13 5.67
C LYS A 48 18.10 -12.27 5.27
N ALA A 49 17.89 -11.31 4.37
CA ALA A 49 18.93 -10.36 3.97
C ALA A 49 19.37 -9.47 5.16
N ALA A 50 18.42 -8.96 5.95
CA ALA A 50 18.69 -8.19 7.16
C ALA A 50 19.55 -9.01 8.16
N ARG A 51 19.11 -10.22 8.47
CA ARG A 51 19.83 -11.12 9.40
C ARG A 51 21.24 -11.48 8.93
N LEU A 52 21.43 -11.66 7.63
CA LEU A 52 22.76 -11.93 7.10
C LEU A 52 23.63 -10.67 7.05
N ALA A 53 23.04 -9.50 6.78
CA ALA A 53 23.75 -8.23 6.85
C ALA A 53 24.29 -7.92 8.26
N THR A 54 23.54 -8.27 9.33
CA THR A 54 24.03 -8.09 10.71
C THR A 54 25.22 -8.98 11.09
N LYS A 55 25.56 -9.96 10.26
CA LYS A 55 26.75 -10.80 10.44
C LYS A 55 28.01 -10.24 9.78
N LEU A 56 27.87 -9.13 9.04
CA LEU A 56 29.01 -8.43 8.50
C LEU A 56 29.62 -7.54 9.58
N ASP A 57 30.89 -7.73 9.89
CA ASP A 57 31.58 -7.09 11.02
C ASP A 57 31.54 -5.55 10.95
N PHE A 58 31.44 -4.98 9.75
CA PHE A 58 31.39 -3.56 9.52
C PHE A 58 29.96 -2.96 9.57
N ILE A 59 28.92 -3.76 9.75
CA ILE A 59 27.53 -3.29 9.87
C ILE A 59 27.12 -3.24 11.33
N ASP A 60 26.83 -2.04 11.81
CA ASP A 60 26.40 -1.79 13.18
C ASP A 60 24.92 -2.15 13.38
N LYS A 61 24.04 -1.67 12.49
CA LYS A 61 22.57 -1.90 12.58
C LYS A 61 21.92 -2.01 11.22
N VAL A 62 20.79 -2.71 11.19
CA VAL A 62 19.87 -2.79 10.05
C VAL A 62 18.53 -2.21 10.45
N PHE A 63 18.07 -1.19 9.73
CA PHE A 63 16.75 -0.61 9.88
C PHE A 63 15.83 -1.21 8.81
N PHE A 64 14.76 -1.86 9.26
CA PHE A 64 13.68 -2.27 8.40
C PHE A 64 12.56 -1.24 8.47
N VAL A 65 12.38 -0.52 7.38
CA VAL A 65 11.46 0.63 7.31
C VAL A 65 10.21 0.20 6.56
N VAL A 66 9.08 0.25 7.23
CA VAL A 66 7.76 -0.02 6.67
C VAL A 66 6.97 1.26 6.52
N ASP A 67 6.03 1.28 5.59
CA ASP A 67 5.21 2.44 5.32
C ASP A 67 4.14 2.68 6.40
N ARG A 68 3.47 1.63 6.87
CA ARG A 68 2.29 1.72 7.72
C ARG A 68 2.52 1.18 9.13
N LYS A 69 1.81 1.77 10.12
CA LYS A 69 1.78 1.28 11.52
C LYS A 69 1.25 -0.17 11.62
N ASP A 70 0.30 -0.56 10.79
CA ASP A 70 -0.27 -1.91 10.81
C ASP A 70 0.68 -2.96 10.23
N LEU A 71 1.45 -2.58 9.19
CA LEU A 71 2.49 -3.42 8.64
C LEU A 71 3.68 -3.57 9.60
N ASP A 72 3.96 -2.56 10.43
CA ASP A 72 4.93 -2.64 11.51
C ASP A 72 4.63 -3.84 12.42
N PHE A 73 3.39 -3.96 12.88
CA PHE A 73 2.98 -5.04 13.77
C PHE A 73 2.92 -6.42 13.09
N GLN A 74 2.47 -6.51 11.83
CA GLN A 74 2.48 -7.76 11.07
C GLN A 74 3.89 -8.20 10.73
N THR A 75 4.71 -7.28 10.26
CA THR A 75 6.12 -7.51 9.96
C THR A 75 6.89 -7.93 11.21
N MET A 76 6.61 -7.30 12.34
CA MET A 76 7.17 -7.69 13.64
C MET A 76 6.81 -9.11 14.01
N LYS A 77 5.52 -9.49 13.92
CA LYS A 77 5.08 -10.86 14.19
C LYS A 77 5.74 -11.89 13.28
N GLU A 78 5.86 -11.57 11.99
CA GLU A 78 6.53 -12.47 11.05
C GLU A 78 8.02 -12.58 11.36
N TYR A 79 8.70 -11.47 11.65
CA TYR A 79 10.11 -11.48 12.01
C TYR A 79 10.38 -12.22 13.33
N GLN A 80 9.52 -12.03 14.34
CA GLN A 80 9.59 -12.78 15.59
C GLN A 80 9.38 -14.29 15.42
N ARG A 81 8.53 -14.70 14.46
CA ARG A 81 8.40 -16.12 14.09
C ARG A 81 9.67 -16.71 13.50
N PHE A 82 10.43 -15.91 12.73
CA PHE A 82 11.67 -16.37 12.12
C PHE A 82 12.85 -16.34 13.08
N SER A 83 12.85 -15.45 14.04
CA SER A 83 13.90 -15.33 15.07
C SER A 83 13.34 -14.57 16.28
N PRO A 84 12.85 -15.27 17.31
CA PRO A 84 12.47 -14.66 18.58
C PRO A 84 13.63 -13.80 19.11
N ASP A 85 13.31 -12.68 19.74
CA ASP A 85 14.25 -11.74 20.38
C ASP A 85 15.25 -11.00 19.46
N SER A 86 15.21 -11.23 18.15
CA SER A 86 16.12 -10.58 17.20
C SER A 86 15.62 -9.25 16.65
N VAL A 87 14.37 -8.91 16.91
CA VAL A 87 13.68 -7.77 16.32
C VAL A 87 12.91 -7.01 17.39
N ASN A 88 13.20 -5.73 17.51
CA ASN A 88 12.46 -4.84 18.40
C ASN A 88 11.76 -3.76 17.58
N GLY A 89 10.43 -3.74 17.65
CA GLY A 89 9.62 -2.63 17.20
C GLY A 89 9.48 -1.58 18.30
N SER A 90 8.98 -0.42 17.94
CA SER A 90 8.70 0.63 18.91
C SER A 90 7.34 1.26 18.63
N ASP A 91 6.53 1.42 19.67
CA ASP A 91 5.23 2.08 19.55
C ASP A 91 5.35 3.60 19.52
N SER A 92 6.52 4.15 19.85
CA SER A 92 6.78 5.58 19.93
C SER A 92 8.19 5.94 19.46
N THR A 93 8.42 7.23 19.15
CA THR A 93 9.74 7.79 18.84
C THR A 93 10.74 7.58 19.99
N ALA A 94 10.29 7.73 21.24
CA ALA A 94 11.13 7.47 22.42
C ALA A 94 11.50 5.98 22.56
N GLY A 95 10.59 5.08 22.21
CA GLY A 95 10.87 3.64 22.14
C GLY A 95 11.87 3.31 21.05
N LEU A 96 11.75 3.95 19.87
CA LEU A 96 12.71 3.81 18.79
C LEU A 96 14.13 4.24 19.22
N LYS A 97 14.26 5.40 19.90
CA LYS A 97 15.53 5.87 20.41
C LYS A 97 16.18 4.84 21.34
N ARG A 98 15.43 4.36 22.34
CA ARG A 98 15.91 3.31 23.27
C ARG A 98 16.38 2.04 22.57
N ASN A 99 15.66 1.60 21.53
CA ASN A 99 16.04 0.42 20.76
C ASN A 99 17.30 0.65 19.91
N ILE A 100 17.52 1.85 19.41
CA ILE A 100 18.74 2.24 18.68
C ILE A 100 19.96 2.22 19.62
N GLU A 101 19.81 2.65 20.87
CA GLU A 101 20.88 2.75 21.86
C GLU A 101 21.30 1.39 22.43
N LYS A 102 20.46 0.36 22.32
CA LYS A 102 20.80 -1.01 22.78
C LYS A 102 21.78 -1.69 21.83
N ASP A 103 22.92 -2.15 22.32
CA ASP A 103 23.96 -2.77 21.49
C ASP A 103 23.58 -4.17 20.98
N ASP A 104 22.82 -4.93 21.75
CA ASP A 104 22.32 -6.28 21.41
C ASP A 104 21.30 -6.30 20.27
N ASN A 105 20.70 -5.14 19.98
CA ASN A 105 19.62 -4.98 19.04
C ASN A 105 20.12 -4.57 17.67
N LYS A 106 20.45 -5.54 16.82
CA LYS A 106 21.01 -5.26 15.50
C LYS A 106 19.96 -4.99 14.40
N ILE A 107 18.73 -5.48 14.57
CA ILE A 107 17.64 -5.27 13.60
C ILE A 107 16.54 -4.44 14.26
N ILE A 108 16.23 -3.29 13.67
CA ILE A 108 15.21 -2.35 14.16
C ILE A 108 14.12 -2.22 13.11
N VAL A 109 12.88 -2.59 13.47
CA VAL A 109 11.71 -2.35 12.64
C VAL A 109 11.05 -1.04 13.04
N THR A 110 10.78 -0.19 12.08
CA THR A 110 10.18 1.14 12.31
C THR A 110 9.40 1.60 11.10
N THR A 111 8.53 2.60 11.29
CA THR A 111 7.89 3.30 10.15
C THR A 111 8.74 4.47 9.72
N ILE A 112 8.56 4.90 8.45
CA ILE A 112 9.26 6.07 7.92
C ILE A 112 8.93 7.34 8.72
N GLN A 113 7.68 7.47 9.21
CA GLN A 113 7.24 8.61 10.01
C GLN A 113 7.94 8.66 11.36
N LYS A 114 8.01 7.52 12.08
CA LYS A 114 8.73 7.45 13.38
C LYS A 114 10.21 7.78 13.20
N LEU A 115 10.82 7.25 12.13
CA LEU A 115 12.22 7.55 11.81
C LEU A 115 12.43 9.03 11.48
N ASN A 116 11.52 9.63 10.69
CA ASN A 116 11.57 11.04 10.35
C ASN A 116 11.41 11.94 11.60
N ASN A 117 10.46 11.61 12.47
CA ASN A 117 10.28 12.34 13.73
C ASN A 117 11.51 12.26 14.63
N LEU A 118 12.13 11.08 14.74
CA LEU A 118 13.38 10.92 15.47
C LEU A 118 14.50 11.81 14.89
N MET A 119 14.64 11.83 13.56
CA MET A 119 15.63 12.67 12.89
C MET A 119 15.39 14.19 13.05
N LYS A 120 14.13 14.59 13.23
CA LYS A 120 13.76 16.00 13.49
C LYS A 120 14.03 16.41 14.94
N THR A 121 13.77 15.52 15.90
CA THR A 121 13.89 15.81 17.33
C THR A 121 15.30 15.60 17.88
N GLU A 122 16.03 14.63 17.32
CA GLU A 122 17.37 14.25 17.79
C GLU A 122 18.43 14.64 16.77
N ASN A 123 19.35 15.53 17.17
CA ASN A 123 20.39 16.04 16.26
C ASN A 123 21.68 15.22 16.27
N ASP A 124 22.05 14.65 17.42
CA ASP A 124 23.39 14.08 17.66
C ASP A 124 23.34 12.66 18.22
N LEU A 125 22.62 11.77 17.54
CA LEU A 125 22.66 10.37 17.92
C LEU A 125 23.90 9.68 17.37
N PRO A 126 24.64 8.88 18.18
CA PRO A 126 25.85 8.15 17.76
C PRO A 126 25.62 7.29 16.50
N ILE A 127 24.39 6.77 16.33
CA ILE A 127 24.02 5.93 15.18
C ILE A 127 24.16 6.66 13.83
N TYR A 128 24.08 7.97 13.79
CA TYR A 128 24.22 8.74 12.55
C TYR A 128 25.62 8.67 11.94
N GLN A 129 26.63 8.32 12.74
CA GLN A 129 28.01 8.16 12.28
C GLN A 129 28.39 6.70 12.01
N LYS A 130 27.54 5.75 12.43
CA LYS A 130 27.76 4.31 12.31
C LYS A 130 27.39 3.79 10.91
N GLN A 131 27.90 2.60 10.57
CA GLN A 131 27.61 1.95 9.30
C GLN A 131 26.27 1.20 9.39
N VAL A 132 25.26 1.64 8.67
CA VAL A 132 23.92 1.09 8.77
C VAL A 132 23.35 0.67 7.41
N VAL A 133 22.41 -0.27 7.44
CA VAL A 133 21.64 -0.69 6.27
C VAL A 133 20.18 -0.34 6.48
N PHE A 134 19.59 0.34 5.50
CA PHE A 134 18.14 0.57 5.43
C PHE A 134 17.52 -0.39 4.43
N ILE A 135 16.48 -1.08 4.83
CA ILE A 135 15.64 -1.93 3.97
C ILE A 135 14.24 -1.34 4.01
N PHE A 136 13.76 -0.85 2.88
CA PHE A 136 12.43 -0.30 2.73
C PHE A 136 11.49 -1.33 2.12
N ASP A 137 10.41 -1.67 2.82
CA ASP A 137 9.32 -2.45 2.24
C ASP A 137 8.33 -1.51 1.55
N GLU A 138 7.65 -2.01 0.51
CA GLU A 138 6.80 -1.22 -0.38
C GLU A 138 7.48 0.10 -0.83
N ALA A 139 8.71 -0.05 -1.29
CA ALA A 139 9.65 1.05 -1.56
C ALA A 139 9.10 2.15 -2.49
N HIS A 140 8.11 1.83 -3.33
CA HIS A 140 7.42 2.81 -4.18
C HIS A 140 6.64 3.87 -3.38
N ARG A 141 6.27 3.59 -2.12
CA ARG A 141 5.55 4.52 -1.24
C ARG A 141 6.48 5.39 -0.39
N SER A 142 7.66 4.90 -0.05
CA SER A 142 8.61 5.56 0.84
C SER A 142 9.77 6.26 0.12
N GLN A 143 9.69 6.41 -1.21
CA GLN A 143 10.79 6.92 -2.03
C GLN A 143 11.04 8.41 -1.88
N PHE A 144 9.99 9.17 -1.64
CA PHE A 144 9.98 10.60 -1.87
C PHE A 144 9.71 11.37 -0.59
N GLY A 145 10.09 12.67 -0.62
CA GLY A 145 9.72 13.61 0.39
C GLY A 145 10.81 13.94 1.42
N GLU A 146 10.36 14.60 2.47
CA GLU A 146 11.20 15.17 3.51
C GLU A 146 12.00 14.10 4.28
N ALA A 147 11.38 12.93 4.53
CA ALA A 147 12.00 11.85 5.29
C ALA A 147 13.28 11.32 4.63
N GLN A 148 13.28 11.16 3.30
CA GLN A 148 14.47 10.77 2.54
C GLN A 148 15.57 11.84 2.57
N LYS A 149 15.18 13.10 2.47
CA LYS A 149 16.13 14.22 2.58
C LYS A 149 16.78 14.26 3.96
N ASN A 150 15.98 14.09 5.02
CA ASN A 150 16.45 14.05 6.39
C ASN A 150 17.37 12.84 6.65
N LEU A 151 17.03 11.67 6.12
CA LEU A 151 17.86 10.47 6.23
C LEU A 151 19.25 10.71 5.62
N LYS A 152 19.31 11.19 4.37
CA LYS A 152 20.56 11.50 3.67
C LYS A 152 21.37 12.59 4.38
N LYS A 153 20.71 13.54 5.02
CA LYS A 153 21.38 14.63 5.79
C LYS A 153 21.98 14.11 7.10
N LYS A 154 21.26 13.23 7.83
CA LYS A 154 21.63 12.78 9.18
C LYS A 154 22.61 11.64 9.16
N PHE A 155 22.31 10.57 8.44
CA PHE A 155 23.16 9.36 8.38
C PHE A 155 24.34 9.58 7.43
N LYS A 156 25.56 9.30 7.91
CA LYS A 156 26.79 9.55 7.14
C LYS A 156 27.31 8.33 6.42
N LYS A 157 26.99 7.12 6.91
CA LYS A 157 27.46 5.85 6.34
C LYS A 157 26.33 4.85 6.27
N PHE A 158 25.57 4.87 5.17
CA PHE A 158 24.44 3.97 5.02
C PHE A 158 24.38 3.32 3.63
N TYR A 159 23.74 2.18 3.58
CA TYR A 159 23.27 1.50 2.36
C TYR A 159 21.76 1.46 2.37
N GLN A 160 21.15 1.67 1.22
CA GLN A 160 19.70 1.76 1.10
C GLN A 160 19.19 0.76 0.06
N PHE A 161 18.27 -0.10 0.46
CA PHE A 161 17.67 -1.11 -0.40
C PHE A 161 16.15 -1.01 -0.36
N GLY A 162 15.53 -1.07 -1.57
CA GLY A 162 14.08 -1.07 -1.72
C GLY A 162 13.55 -2.45 -2.10
N PHE A 163 12.50 -2.93 -1.45
CA PHE A 163 11.69 -4.07 -1.88
C PHE A 163 10.34 -3.55 -2.36
N THR A 164 9.95 -3.90 -3.57
CA THR A 164 8.67 -3.46 -4.14
C THR A 164 8.13 -4.46 -5.16
N GLY A 165 6.80 -4.54 -5.24
CA GLY A 165 6.10 -5.26 -6.32
C GLY A 165 5.83 -4.38 -7.54
N THR A 166 5.90 -3.06 -7.37
CA THR A 166 5.52 -2.04 -8.36
C THR A 166 6.56 -0.92 -8.43
N PRO A 167 7.74 -1.15 -9.04
CA PRO A 167 8.74 -0.09 -9.19
C PRO A 167 8.18 1.09 -9.98
N ILE A 168 8.61 2.30 -9.63
CA ILE A 168 8.31 3.49 -10.40
C ILE A 168 9.39 3.65 -11.48
N PHE A 169 8.93 3.58 -12.72
CA PHE A 169 9.74 3.81 -13.92
C PHE A 169 9.51 5.24 -14.46
N PRO A 170 10.34 5.74 -15.36
CA PRO A 170 10.15 7.07 -15.94
C PRO A 170 8.78 7.31 -16.57
N GLN A 171 8.14 6.25 -17.09
CA GLN A 171 6.83 6.31 -17.76
C GLN A 171 5.65 6.50 -16.79
N ASN A 172 5.81 6.08 -15.55
CA ASN A 172 4.76 6.16 -14.53
C ASN A 172 5.16 6.99 -13.30
N ALA A 173 6.24 7.76 -13.41
CA ALA A 173 6.68 8.65 -12.36
C ALA A 173 5.81 9.91 -12.28
N LEU A 174 5.37 10.24 -11.07
CA LEU A 174 4.79 11.54 -10.77
C LEU A 174 5.93 12.51 -10.44
N GLY A 175 6.51 13.16 -11.46
CA GLY A 175 7.70 13.98 -11.33
C GLY A 175 8.96 13.32 -11.91
N SER A 176 10.14 13.66 -11.40
CA SER A 176 11.42 13.19 -11.93
C SER A 176 12.00 11.97 -11.20
N GLU A 177 11.44 11.59 -10.04
CA GLU A 177 12.01 10.54 -9.20
C GLU A 177 11.46 9.17 -9.57
N THR A 178 12.35 8.20 -9.72
CA THR A 178 12.07 6.80 -10.00
C THR A 178 12.60 5.92 -8.89
N THR A 179 12.19 4.65 -8.84
CA THR A 179 12.78 3.69 -7.88
C THR A 179 14.30 3.61 -8.04
N ALA A 180 14.79 3.64 -9.28
CA ALA A 180 16.22 3.59 -9.55
C ALA A 180 16.96 4.87 -9.14
N SER A 181 16.35 6.06 -9.27
CA SER A 181 16.98 7.31 -8.86
C SER A 181 17.12 7.43 -7.34
N VAL A 182 16.27 6.76 -6.58
CA VAL A 182 16.29 6.78 -5.11
C VAL A 182 17.18 5.68 -4.54
N PHE A 183 16.99 4.43 -4.97
CA PHE A 183 17.65 3.26 -4.38
C PHE A 183 18.89 2.78 -5.16
N GLY A 184 19.05 3.16 -6.41
CA GLY A 184 20.06 2.64 -7.31
C GLY A 184 19.51 1.60 -8.29
N ARG A 185 20.37 0.79 -8.88
CA ARG A 185 19.99 -0.20 -9.91
C ARG A 185 19.14 -1.34 -9.34
N GLU A 186 18.37 -1.98 -10.23
CA GLU A 186 17.77 -3.27 -9.95
C GLU A 186 18.83 -4.34 -9.65
N LEU A 187 18.66 -5.03 -8.55
CA LEU A 187 19.55 -6.14 -8.15
C LEU A 187 18.96 -7.48 -8.54
N HIS A 188 17.66 -7.63 -8.44
CA HIS A 188 16.96 -8.86 -8.78
C HIS A 188 15.49 -8.58 -9.08
N SER A 189 14.92 -9.31 -10.05
CA SER A 189 13.48 -9.31 -10.32
C SER A 189 12.89 -10.72 -10.24
N TYR A 190 11.67 -10.79 -9.73
CA TYR A 190 10.75 -11.93 -9.77
C TYR A 190 9.35 -11.36 -9.90
N VAL A 191 8.95 -11.17 -11.14
CA VAL A 191 7.72 -10.44 -11.47
C VAL A 191 6.50 -11.36 -11.53
N ILE A 192 5.32 -10.78 -11.71
CA ILE A 192 4.05 -11.53 -11.70
C ILE A 192 4.02 -12.64 -12.78
N THR A 193 4.62 -12.42 -13.94
CA THR A 193 4.73 -13.42 -15.01
C THR A 193 5.60 -14.60 -14.60
N ASP A 194 6.68 -14.37 -13.85
CA ASP A 194 7.52 -15.44 -13.31
C ASP A 194 6.76 -16.25 -12.26
N ALA A 195 6.03 -15.56 -11.38
CA ALA A 195 5.25 -16.18 -10.34
C ALA A 195 4.09 -17.03 -10.89
N ILE A 196 3.46 -16.59 -11.99
CA ILE A 196 2.43 -17.35 -12.71
C ILE A 196 3.04 -18.56 -13.40
N ARG A 197 4.19 -18.39 -14.08
CA ARG A 197 4.92 -19.50 -14.72
C ARG A 197 5.33 -20.58 -13.72
N ASP A 198 5.77 -20.16 -12.54
CA ASP A 198 6.19 -21.05 -11.46
C ASP A 198 5.02 -21.55 -10.61
N GLU A 199 3.76 -21.31 -11.02
CA GLU A 199 2.52 -21.72 -10.36
C GLU A 199 2.42 -21.26 -8.88
N LYS A 200 2.99 -20.08 -8.57
CA LYS A 200 2.94 -19.47 -7.24
C LYS A 200 1.85 -18.43 -7.10
N VAL A 201 1.37 -17.90 -8.20
CA VAL A 201 0.25 -16.99 -8.31
C VAL A 201 -0.71 -17.52 -9.37
N LEU A 202 -1.99 -17.42 -9.10
CA LEU A 202 -3.03 -17.82 -10.06
C LEU A 202 -3.00 -16.89 -11.28
N LYS A 203 -3.33 -17.43 -12.44
CA LYS A 203 -3.56 -16.64 -13.64
C LYS A 203 -4.76 -15.72 -13.42
N PHE A 204 -4.70 -14.53 -13.98
CA PHE A 204 -5.81 -13.58 -13.97
C PHE A 204 -6.12 -13.12 -15.39
N LYS A 205 -7.35 -12.65 -15.60
CA LYS A 205 -7.81 -12.05 -16.85
C LYS A 205 -8.12 -10.59 -16.61
N VAL A 206 -7.73 -9.73 -17.55
CA VAL A 206 -8.10 -8.31 -17.57
C VAL A 206 -9.15 -8.12 -18.64
N ASP A 207 -10.33 -7.67 -18.24
CA ASP A 207 -11.41 -7.28 -19.14
C ASP A 207 -11.47 -5.74 -19.17
N TYR A 208 -11.31 -5.15 -20.35
CA TYR A 208 -11.52 -3.73 -20.56
C TYR A 208 -12.97 -3.49 -20.99
N ASN A 209 -13.66 -2.67 -20.23
CA ASN A 209 -15.04 -2.29 -20.54
C ASN A 209 -15.07 -0.78 -20.79
N ASP A 210 -15.43 -0.39 -21.99
CA ASP A 210 -15.60 1.01 -22.37
C ASP A 210 -17.03 1.44 -22.03
N VAL A 211 -17.20 2.11 -20.91
CA VAL A 211 -18.47 2.73 -20.52
C VAL A 211 -18.38 4.21 -20.90
N ARG A 212 -18.76 4.51 -22.13
CA ARG A 212 -18.88 5.89 -22.61
C ARG A 212 -20.34 6.30 -22.49
N PRO A 213 -20.70 7.18 -21.54
CA PRO A 213 -22.00 7.82 -21.60
C PRO A 213 -22.11 8.55 -22.93
N GLN A 214 -23.22 8.32 -23.66
CA GLN A 214 -23.48 9.08 -24.87
C GLN A 214 -23.73 10.53 -24.46
N PHE A 215 -22.67 11.33 -24.39
CA PHE A 215 -22.81 12.77 -24.39
C PHE A 215 -23.37 13.12 -25.75
N LYS A 216 -24.59 13.72 -25.80
CA LYS A 216 -25.04 14.37 -27.02
C LYS A 216 -23.92 15.32 -27.43
N SER A 217 -23.28 15.01 -28.53
CA SER A 217 -22.24 15.85 -29.12
C SER A 217 -22.78 17.25 -29.35
N ILE A 218 -22.35 18.19 -28.56
CA ILE A 218 -22.22 19.55 -29.01
C ILE A 218 -20.99 19.49 -29.92
N GLU A 219 -21.22 19.75 -31.20
CA GLU A 219 -20.23 19.75 -32.27
C GLU A 219 -19.03 20.63 -31.90
N THR A 220 -18.04 20.06 -31.28
CA THR A 220 -16.66 20.53 -31.28
C THR A 220 -15.79 19.30 -31.07
N GLU A 221 -14.98 19.01 -32.06
CA GLU A 221 -13.85 18.09 -31.93
C GLU A 221 -12.92 18.61 -30.80
N ILE A 222 -13.21 18.21 -29.60
CA ILE A 222 -12.33 18.50 -28.46
C ILE A 222 -11.19 17.50 -28.57
N ASP A 223 -10.04 18.03 -28.95
CA ASP A 223 -8.76 17.33 -28.95
C ASP A 223 -8.55 16.72 -27.54
N GLU A 224 -8.66 15.37 -27.41
CA GLU A 224 -8.60 14.62 -26.14
C GLU A 224 -7.34 14.95 -25.30
N LYS A 225 -6.36 15.61 -25.90
CA LYS A 225 -5.10 16.00 -25.27
C LYS A 225 -5.11 17.28 -24.43
N LYS A 226 -6.24 18.01 -24.37
CA LYS A 226 -6.31 19.34 -23.73
C LYS A 226 -7.39 19.52 -22.67
N LEU A 227 -8.04 18.47 -22.20
CA LEU A 227 -8.93 18.58 -21.05
C LEU A 227 -8.12 18.95 -19.80
N THR A 228 -8.52 20.01 -19.13
CA THR A 228 -7.94 20.38 -17.84
C THR A 228 -8.22 19.28 -16.81
N ALA A 229 -7.40 19.17 -15.76
CA ALA A 229 -7.61 18.19 -14.67
C ALA A 229 -9.02 18.31 -14.06
N ALA A 230 -9.58 19.53 -13.96
CA ALA A 230 -10.92 19.80 -13.45
C ALA A 230 -12.04 19.29 -14.38
N GLU A 231 -11.85 19.37 -15.70
CA GLU A 231 -12.81 18.84 -16.68
C GLU A 231 -12.80 17.32 -16.70
N ASN A 232 -11.62 16.70 -16.59
CA ASN A 232 -11.48 15.26 -16.42
C ASN A 232 -12.18 14.79 -15.14
N GLN A 233 -11.99 15.46 -14.02
CA GLN A 233 -12.65 15.13 -12.76
C GLN A 233 -14.17 15.21 -12.86
N LYS A 234 -14.72 16.26 -13.51
CA LYS A 234 -16.16 16.39 -13.76
C LYS A 234 -16.70 15.26 -14.64
N ALA A 235 -15.96 14.85 -15.66
CA ALA A 235 -16.34 13.73 -16.52
C ALA A 235 -16.36 12.40 -15.77
N PHE A 236 -15.38 12.16 -14.91
CA PHE A 236 -15.30 10.95 -14.06
C PHE A 236 -16.46 10.86 -13.07
N LEU A 237 -16.91 11.96 -12.48
CA LEU A 237 -18.00 12.02 -11.51
C LEU A 237 -19.37 12.20 -12.14
N HIS A 238 -19.49 12.15 -13.47
CA HIS A 238 -20.76 12.39 -14.15
C HIS A 238 -21.82 11.33 -13.77
N PRO A 239 -23.05 11.74 -13.36
CA PRO A 239 -24.06 10.83 -12.84
C PRO A 239 -24.45 9.69 -13.79
N ALA A 240 -24.48 9.95 -15.11
CA ALA A 240 -24.77 8.92 -16.12
C ALA A 240 -23.69 7.83 -16.13
N ARG A 241 -22.40 8.23 -16.06
CA ARG A 241 -21.27 7.29 -16.00
C ARG A 241 -21.30 6.44 -14.71
N ILE A 242 -21.51 7.07 -13.56
CA ILE A 242 -21.64 6.39 -12.26
C ILE A 242 -22.78 5.36 -12.32
N ARG A 243 -23.93 5.74 -12.89
CA ARG A 243 -25.09 4.86 -13.03
C ARG A 243 -24.81 3.64 -13.93
N GLU A 244 -24.20 3.85 -15.08
CA GLU A 244 -23.91 2.78 -16.04
C GLU A 244 -22.87 1.81 -15.49
N ILE A 245 -21.79 2.29 -14.85
CA ILE A 245 -20.79 1.44 -14.21
C ILE A 245 -21.41 0.66 -13.05
N SER A 246 -22.23 1.31 -12.21
CA SER A 246 -22.95 0.62 -11.14
C SER A 246 -23.85 -0.50 -11.66
N GLN A 247 -24.59 -0.22 -12.73
CA GLN A 247 -25.43 -1.21 -13.39
C GLN A 247 -24.60 -2.37 -13.94
N TYR A 248 -23.49 -2.09 -14.61
CA TYR A 248 -22.56 -3.12 -15.11
C TYR A 248 -22.05 -4.02 -13.98
N ILE A 249 -21.61 -3.43 -12.86
CA ILE A 249 -21.13 -4.19 -11.70
C ILE A 249 -22.24 -5.11 -11.18
N LEU A 250 -23.44 -4.59 -10.93
CA LEU A 250 -24.55 -5.39 -10.40
C LEU A 250 -24.98 -6.54 -11.33
N GLN A 251 -25.03 -6.27 -12.64
CA GLN A 251 -25.41 -7.28 -13.64
C GLN A 251 -24.34 -8.39 -13.77
N ASN A 252 -23.07 -8.05 -13.66
CA ASN A 252 -21.97 -8.99 -13.88
C ASN A 252 -21.42 -9.61 -12.58
N TYR A 253 -21.83 -9.11 -11.43
CA TYR A 253 -21.31 -9.54 -10.14
C TYR A 253 -21.36 -11.06 -9.95
N LYS A 254 -22.54 -11.65 -10.10
CA LYS A 254 -22.75 -13.09 -9.90
C LYS A 254 -21.92 -13.94 -10.86
N PHE A 255 -21.84 -13.50 -12.11
CA PHE A 255 -21.09 -14.22 -13.14
C PHE A 255 -19.57 -14.18 -12.84
N LYS A 256 -19.04 -13.01 -12.51
CA LYS A 256 -17.59 -12.84 -12.25
C LYS A 256 -17.15 -13.46 -10.93
N THR A 257 -17.97 -13.38 -9.89
CA THR A 257 -17.65 -13.94 -8.56
C THR A 257 -18.09 -15.37 -8.36
N HIS A 258 -18.84 -15.97 -9.31
CA HIS A 258 -19.47 -17.28 -9.16
C HIS A 258 -20.32 -17.40 -7.88
N ARG A 259 -20.85 -16.29 -7.38
CA ARG A 259 -21.63 -16.21 -6.15
C ARG A 259 -23.01 -16.80 -6.37
N THR A 260 -23.38 -17.86 -5.64
CA THR A 260 -24.70 -18.47 -5.72
C THR A 260 -25.67 -17.91 -4.67
N ARG A 261 -26.98 -18.06 -4.92
CA ARG A 261 -28.01 -17.73 -3.94
C ARG A 261 -27.80 -18.56 -2.65
N GLY A 262 -27.74 -17.89 -1.50
CA GLY A 262 -27.54 -18.55 -0.20
C GLY A 262 -26.15 -18.36 0.42
N GLY A 263 -25.22 -17.71 -0.26
CA GLY A 263 -24.11 -17.00 0.40
C GLY A 263 -22.82 -17.77 0.66
N ASN A 264 -22.77 -19.11 0.64
CA ASN A 264 -21.55 -19.84 1.04
C ASN A 264 -20.65 -20.26 -0.12
N THR A 265 -21.14 -20.27 -1.35
CA THR A 265 -20.37 -20.65 -2.54
C THR A 265 -19.99 -19.42 -3.36
N GLY A 266 -18.86 -19.50 -4.06
CA GLY A 266 -18.32 -18.41 -4.86
C GLY A 266 -17.41 -17.49 -4.07
N PHE A 267 -17.17 -16.33 -4.62
CA PHE A 267 -16.20 -15.35 -4.16
C PHE A 267 -16.87 -13.98 -3.92
N ASN A 268 -16.12 -13.03 -3.44
CA ASN A 268 -16.54 -11.64 -3.36
C ASN A 268 -15.68 -10.76 -4.27
N ALA A 269 -16.04 -9.47 -4.38
CA ALA A 269 -15.37 -8.51 -5.23
C ALA A 269 -14.91 -7.28 -4.46
N MET A 270 -13.88 -6.64 -5.01
CA MET A 270 -13.42 -5.32 -4.61
C MET A 270 -13.65 -4.34 -5.76
N PHE A 271 -13.99 -3.10 -5.45
CA PHE A 271 -14.12 -2.02 -6.41
C PHE A 271 -13.21 -0.87 -6.02
N ALA A 272 -12.13 -0.68 -6.78
CA ALA A 272 -11.17 0.39 -6.57
C ALA A 272 -11.56 1.63 -7.37
N VAL A 273 -11.67 2.76 -6.70
CA VAL A 273 -12.00 4.06 -7.29
C VAL A 273 -10.94 5.10 -6.95
N ASN A 274 -10.91 6.20 -7.70
CA ASN A 274 -9.83 7.18 -7.64
C ASN A 274 -9.98 8.24 -6.52
N SER A 275 -11.18 8.42 -5.97
CA SER A 275 -11.44 9.47 -4.96
C SER A 275 -12.55 9.08 -3.99
N VAL A 276 -12.62 9.77 -2.86
CA VAL A 276 -13.69 9.61 -1.85
C VAL A 276 -15.03 10.06 -2.44
N ASP A 277 -15.06 11.11 -3.26
CA ASP A 277 -16.27 11.56 -3.94
C ASP A 277 -16.81 10.50 -4.89
N ALA A 278 -15.94 9.86 -5.68
CA ALA A 278 -16.32 8.73 -6.51
C ALA A 278 -16.86 7.56 -5.66
N ALA A 279 -16.19 7.22 -4.56
CA ALA A 279 -16.65 6.16 -3.66
C ALA A 279 -18.05 6.44 -3.09
N LYS A 280 -18.33 7.70 -2.68
CA LYS A 280 -19.62 8.14 -2.21
C LYS A 280 -20.71 7.97 -3.28
N LEU A 281 -20.46 8.49 -4.48
CA LEU A 281 -21.42 8.42 -5.59
C LEU A 281 -21.72 6.97 -5.99
N TYR A 282 -20.71 6.12 -6.09
CA TYR A 282 -20.89 4.71 -6.38
C TYR A 282 -21.61 3.96 -5.26
N TYR A 283 -21.28 4.23 -4.01
CA TYR A 283 -21.95 3.62 -2.85
C TYR A 283 -23.45 3.94 -2.85
N GLU A 284 -23.80 5.20 -3.06
CA GLU A 284 -25.19 5.66 -3.11
C GLU A 284 -25.94 5.08 -4.31
N GLU A 285 -25.34 5.11 -5.50
CA GLU A 285 -25.99 4.62 -6.73
C GLU A 285 -26.16 3.10 -6.73
N LEU A 286 -25.16 2.32 -6.29
CA LEU A 286 -25.26 0.88 -6.14
C LEU A 286 -26.38 0.48 -5.17
N ASN A 287 -26.43 1.13 -3.99
CA ASN A 287 -27.50 0.88 -3.01
C ASN A 287 -28.88 1.29 -3.55
N LYS A 288 -28.98 2.37 -4.32
CA LYS A 288 -30.22 2.81 -4.94
C LYS A 288 -30.72 1.82 -5.99
N GLN A 289 -29.84 1.32 -6.87
CA GLN A 289 -30.21 0.39 -7.94
C GLN A 289 -30.65 -0.98 -7.42
N GLN A 290 -30.18 -1.39 -6.25
CA GLN A 290 -30.56 -2.70 -5.69
C GLN A 290 -31.69 -2.65 -4.64
N LYS A 291 -32.31 -1.47 -4.39
CA LYS A 291 -33.39 -1.32 -3.39
C LYS A 291 -34.58 -2.27 -3.61
N GLN A 292 -34.86 -2.63 -4.86
CA GLN A 292 -35.97 -3.53 -5.22
C GLN A 292 -35.49 -4.97 -5.46
N SER A 293 -34.24 -5.27 -5.16
CA SER A 293 -33.69 -6.61 -5.33
C SER A 293 -34.10 -7.50 -4.16
N ASP A 294 -34.61 -8.70 -4.44
CA ASP A 294 -34.92 -9.72 -3.42
C ASP A 294 -33.67 -10.21 -2.67
N ASN A 295 -32.49 -9.94 -3.21
CA ASN A 295 -31.22 -10.36 -2.63
C ASN A 295 -30.14 -9.31 -2.93
N PRO A 296 -30.17 -8.16 -2.23
CA PRO A 296 -29.19 -7.10 -2.43
C PRO A 296 -27.79 -7.54 -1.98
N LEU A 297 -26.77 -7.05 -2.68
CA LEU A 297 -25.37 -7.24 -2.28
C LEU A 297 -25.11 -6.48 -0.99
N LYS A 298 -24.36 -7.08 -0.08
CA LYS A 298 -23.81 -6.42 1.09
C LYS A 298 -22.59 -5.60 0.67
N ILE A 299 -22.79 -4.29 0.58
CA ILE A 299 -21.76 -3.35 0.14
C ILE A 299 -21.18 -2.64 1.35
N ALA A 300 -19.86 -2.61 1.45
CA ALA A 300 -19.12 -1.82 2.44
C ALA A 300 -18.08 -0.95 1.75
N THR A 301 -17.60 0.09 2.43
CA THR A 301 -16.55 0.97 1.90
C THR A 301 -15.51 1.29 2.96
N ILE A 302 -14.30 1.51 2.49
CA ILE A 302 -13.20 2.02 3.31
C ILE A 302 -12.26 2.87 2.47
N PHE A 303 -11.79 3.95 3.04
CA PHE A 303 -10.86 4.87 2.39
C PHE A 303 -9.94 5.55 3.39
N SER A 304 -8.79 6.04 2.92
CA SER A 304 -7.87 6.82 3.73
C SER A 304 -8.24 8.31 3.69
N PHE A 305 -7.92 9.03 4.75
CA PHE A 305 -8.31 10.43 4.93
C PHE A 305 -7.55 11.42 4.04
N ALA A 306 -6.38 11.04 3.56
CA ALA A 306 -5.55 11.87 2.69
C ALA A 306 -5.94 11.82 1.21
N ALA A 307 -6.98 11.08 0.82
CA ALA A 307 -7.33 10.86 -0.58
C ALA A 307 -7.96 12.09 -1.28
N ASN A 308 -8.34 13.13 -0.54
CA ASN A 308 -8.97 14.35 -1.09
C ASN A 308 -8.10 15.62 -0.96
N GLU A 309 -6.96 15.56 -0.26
CA GLU A 309 -6.06 16.72 -0.28
C GLU A 309 -5.48 16.87 -1.68
N GLU A 310 -5.68 18.04 -2.26
CA GLU A 310 -5.19 18.40 -3.59
C GLU A 310 -3.77 17.89 -3.80
N GLN A 311 -3.53 17.28 -4.97
CA GLN A 311 -2.21 16.86 -5.46
C GLN A 311 -1.25 18.05 -5.65
N ASN A 312 -1.14 18.91 -4.64
CA ASN A 312 -0.33 20.12 -4.67
C ASN A 312 1.12 19.90 -4.23
N ALA A 313 1.46 18.71 -3.75
CA ALA A 313 2.84 18.29 -3.56
C ALA A 313 3.18 17.22 -4.59
N ILE A 314 3.83 17.60 -5.65
CA ILE A 314 4.39 16.71 -6.65
C ILE A 314 5.25 15.66 -5.93
N GLY A 315 4.77 14.40 -5.89
CA GLY A 315 5.54 13.25 -5.42
C GLY A 315 5.19 12.69 -4.04
N GLU A 316 4.21 13.21 -3.32
CA GLU A 316 3.71 12.58 -2.10
C GLU A 316 2.48 11.71 -2.41
N ILE A 317 2.63 10.39 -2.26
CA ILE A 317 1.47 9.50 -2.15
C ILE A 317 0.85 9.80 -0.78
N PRO A 318 -0.44 10.14 -0.70
CA PRO A 318 -1.07 10.49 0.57
C PRO A 318 -0.83 9.38 1.60
N ASP A 319 -0.32 9.75 2.77
CA ASP A 319 -0.24 8.85 3.92
C ASP A 319 -1.64 8.33 4.22
N GLU A 320 -1.80 7.02 4.36
CA GLU A 320 -3.04 6.44 4.90
C GLU A 320 -3.10 6.75 6.40
N ASN A 321 -3.35 8.01 6.73
CA ASN A 321 -3.54 8.44 8.11
C ASN A 321 -4.90 7.96 8.60
N PHE A 322 -4.87 7.13 9.65
CA PHE A 322 -6.07 6.72 10.38
C PHE A 322 -6.57 7.79 11.36
N GLU A 323 -6.25 9.06 11.13
CA GLU A 323 -6.68 10.14 12.01
C GLU A 323 -7.90 10.87 11.43
N PRO A 324 -9.11 10.59 11.96
CA PRO A 324 -10.37 11.22 11.50
C PRO A 324 -10.40 12.74 11.66
N SER A 325 -9.47 13.32 12.43
CA SER A 325 -9.37 14.75 12.65
C SER A 325 -8.91 15.55 11.42
N ALA A 326 -8.31 14.91 10.43
CA ALA A 326 -7.83 15.53 9.20
C ALA A 326 -8.82 15.47 8.01
N MET A 327 -10.03 14.88 8.20
CA MET A 327 -11.03 14.77 7.14
C MET A 327 -11.77 16.09 6.91
N ASP A 328 -12.10 16.37 5.64
CA ASP A 328 -13.14 17.35 5.35
C ASP A 328 -14.51 16.89 5.87
N ALA A 329 -15.41 17.84 6.12
CA ALA A 329 -16.73 17.56 6.71
C ALA A 329 -17.56 16.58 5.87
N THR A 330 -17.47 16.66 4.54
CA THR A 330 -18.25 15.86 3.59
C THR A 330 -17.79 14.40 3.59
N ALA A 331 -16.48 14.16 3.58
CA ALA A 331 -15.90 12.82 3.64
C ALA A 331 -16.19 12.15 4.99
N LYS A 332 -16.14 12.93 6.09
CA LYS A 332 -16.49 12.45 7.43
C LYS A 332 -17.96 12.05 7.55
N GLU A 333 -18.86 12.87 7.01
CA GLU A 333 -20.30 12.58 6.97
C GLU A 333 -20.58 11.29 6.17
N PHE A 334 -19.94 11.15 5.01
CA PHE A 334 -20.07 9.93 4.21
C PHE A 334 -19.54 8.70 4.94
N LEU A 335 -18.38 8.78 5.58
CA LEU A 335 -17.83 7.68 6.37
C LEU A 335 -18.75 7.29 7.53
N THR A 336 -19.27 8.28 8.26
CA THR A 336 -20.21 8.05 9.36
C THR A 336 -21.42 7.27 8.85
N LYS A 337 -22.06 7.75 7.78
CA LYS A 337 -23.21 7.08 7.17
C LYS A 337 -22.87 5.64 6.74
N ALA A 338 -21.74 5.43 6.10
CA ALA A 338 -21.33 4.10 5.66
C ALA A 338 -21.05 3.14 6.82
N ILE A 339 -20.49 3.64 7.93
CA ILE A 339 -20.29 2.86 9.15
C ILE A 339 -21.64 2.57 9.85
N ASP A 340 -22.57 3.51 9.87
CA ASP A 340 -23.91 3.30 10.42
C ASP A 340 -24.69 2.23 9.63
N ASP A 341 -24.63 2.28 8.29
CA ASP A 341 -25.20 1.25 7.42
C ASP A 341 -24.55 -0.13 7.67
N TYR A 342 -23.23 -0.16 7.88
CA TYR A 342 -22.50 -1.37 8.24
C TYR A 342 -22.90 -1.90 9.61
N ASN A 343 -23.02 -1.01 10.61
CA ASN A 343 -23.46 -1.37 11.96
C ASN A 343 -24.87 -1.98 11.94
N ALA A 344 -25.78 -1.40 11.17
CA ALA A 344 -27.13 -1.95 10.96
C ALA A 344 -27.09 -3.33 10.29
N MET A 345 -26.24 -3.51 9.27
CA MET A 345 -26.10 -4.77 8.52
C MET A 345 -25.54 -5.91 9.38
N PHE A 346 -24.59 -5.62 10.26
CA PHE A 346 -23.85 -6.65 11.02
C PHE A 346 -24.10 -6.62 12.53
N ARG A 347 -24.99 -5.75 13.02
CA ARG A 347 -25.31 -5.56 14.45
C ARG A 347 -24.06 -5.23 15.27
N THR A 348 -23.28 -4.28 14.80
CA THR A 348 -22.08 -3.75 15.44
C THR A 348 -22.32 -2.31 15.90
N SER A 349 -21.32 -1.68 16.55
CA SER A 349 -21.43 -0.31 17.09
C SER A 349 -20.11 0.45 16.91
N PHE A 350 -19.56 0.43 15.70
CA PHE A 350 -18.32 1.18 15.38
C PHE A 350 -18.65 2.66 15.12
N GLY A 351 -17.69 3.52 15.39
CA GLY A 351 -17.74 4.95 15.10
C GLY A 351 -16.55 5.42 14.25
N VAL A 352 -16.45 6.74 14.09
CA VAL A 352 -15.44 7.40 13.24
C VAL A 352 -14.25 7.95 14.02
N ASP A 353 -14.18 7.76 15.36
CA ASP A 353 -12.95 8.11 16.07
C ASP A 353 -11.82 7.12 15.77
N SER A 354 -10.57 7.53 15.99
CA SER A 354 -9.40 6.75 15.61
C SER A 354 -9.39 5.30 16.11
N LYS A 355 -9.87 5.07 17.33
CA LYS A 355 -9.88 3.73 17.94
C LYS A 355 -11.01 2.87 17.38
N GLU A 356 -12.21 3.43 17.28
CA GLU A 356 -13.38 2.73 16.74
C GLU A 356 -13.23 2.47 15.23
N PHE A 357 -12.64 3.40 14.50
CA PHE A 357 -12.32 3.19 13.10
C PHE A 357 -11.30 2.05 12.89
N GLN A 358 -10.29 1.93 13.74
CA GLN A 358 -9.37 0.79 13.69
C GLN A 358 -10.08 -0.54 13.96
N ASN A 359 -11.05 -0.55 14.86
CA ASN A 359 -11.88 -1.74 15.13
C ASN A 359 -12.78 -2.06 13.93
N TYR A 360 -13.41 -1.05 13.33
CA TYR A 360 -14.15 -1.18 12.08
C TYR A 360 -13.27 -1.78 10.96
N TYR A 361 -12.07 -1.24 10.74
CA TYR A 361 -11.11 -1.76 9.77
C TYR A 361 -10.82 -3.25 9.95
N ARG A 362 -10.56 -3.67 11.19
CA ARG A 362 -10.25 -5.07 11.52
C ARG A 362 -11.44 -5.99 11.33
N ASP A 363 -12.63 -5.57 11.73
CA ASP A 363 -13.86 -6.34 11.56
C ASP A 363 -14.21 -6.45 10.07
N LEU A 364 -14.16 -5.35 9.33
CA LEU A 364 -14.39 -5.31 7.89
C LEU A 364 -13.43 -6.26 7.15
N ALA A 365 -12.13 -6.19 7.44
CA ALA A 365 -11.13 -7.08 6.87
C ALA A 365 -11.45 -8.57 7.11
N LYS A 366 -11.88 -8.91 8.33
CA LYS A 366 -12.30 -10.26 8.70
C LYS A 366 -13.55 -10.69 7.93
N ARG A 367 -14.57 -9.84 7.85
CA ARG A 367 -15.83 -10.15 7.14
C ARG A 367 -15.64 -10.30 5.63
N VAL A 368 -14.78 -9.50 5.03
CA VAL A 368 -14.38 -9.67 3.62
C VAL A 368 -13.74 -11.04 3.42
N LYS A 369 -12.78 -11.43 4.27
CA LYS A 369 -12.13 -12.76 4.22
C LYS A 369 -13.12 -13.91 4.44
N ASN A 370 -14.17 -13.69 5.20
CA ASN A 370 -15.23 -14.68 5.46
C ASN A 370 -16.35 -14.66 4.42
N LYS A 371 -16.29 -13.83 3.38
CA LYS A 371 -17.33 -13.63 2.37
C LYS A 371 -18.66 -13.09 2.94
N GLU A 372 -18.61 -12.39 4.07
CA GLU A 372 -19.78 -11.76 4.67
C GLU A 372 -20.12 -10.42 4.00
N VAL A 373 -19.13 -9.76 3.39
CA VAL A 373 -19.26 -8.58 2.51
C VAL A 373 -19.14 -9.05 1.07
N ASP A 374 -20.07 -8.67 0.23
CA ASP A 374 -20.10 -9.07 -1.18
C ASP A 374 -19.21 -8.14 -2.03
N LEU A 375 -19.37 -6.83 -1.90
CA LEU A 375 -18.62 -5.83 -2.66
C LEU A 375 -17.98 -4.83 -1.70
N LEU A 376 -16.66 -4.69 -1.77
CA LEU A 376 -15.90 -3.72 -1.00
C LEU A 376 -15.43 -2.57 -1.90
N ILE A 377 -15.93 -1.35 -1.68
CA ILE A 377 -15.49 -0.15 -2.37
C ILE A 377 -14.29 0.42 -1.62
N VAL A 378 -13.20 0.72 -2.33
CA VAL A 378 -11.94 1.19 -1.71
C VAL A 378 -11.34 2.38 -2.44
N VAL A 379 -10.72 3.28 -1.65
CA VAL A 379 -9.87 4.36 -2.16
C VAL A 379 -8.52 4.26 -1.47
N GLY A 380 -7.49 3.85 -2.21
CA GLY A 380 -6.12 3.74 -1.71
C GLY A 380 -5.86 2.60 -0.70
N MET A 381 -6.88 2.17 0.04
CA MET A 381 -6.76 1.12 1.07
C MET A 381 -7.00 -0.28 0.49
N PHE A 382 -6.47 -1.32 1.14
CA PHE A 382 -6.59 -2.74 0.76
C PHE A 382 -6.08 -3.11 -0.65
N LEU A 383 -5.57 -2.19 -1.42
CA LEU A 383 -5.04 -2.46 -2.77
C LEU A 383 -3.68 -3.17 -2.73
N THR A 384 -2.92 -2.97 -1.66
CA THR A 384 -1.64 -3.65 -1.43
C THR A 384 -1.60 -4.24 -0.03
N GLY A 385 -1.00 -5.43 0.12
CA GLY A 385 -0.82 -6.07 1.43
C GLY A 385 -2.07 -6.71 2.03
N PHE A 386 -3.24 -6.61 1.39
CA PHE A 386 -4.45 -7.26 1.86
C PHE A 386 -4.56 -8.68 1.29
N ASP A 387 -4.32 -9.68 2.12
CA ASP A 387 -4.45 -11.08 1.77
C ASP A 387 -5.89 -11.56 2.02
N ALA A 388 -6.65 -11.74 0.96
CA ALA A 388 -8.03 -12.24 0.99
C ALA A 388 -8.27 -13.25 -0.13
N PRO A 389 -8.05 -14.55 0.10
CA PRO A 389 -8.24 -15.62 -0.91
C PRO A 389 -9.66 -15.71 -1.45
N THR A 390 -10.61 -15.07 -0.79
CA THR A 390 -12.02 -15.02 -1.18
C THR A 390 -12.34 -13.94 -2.21
N LEU A 391 -11.43 -12.99 -2.44
CA LEU A 391 -11.56 -11.97 -3.47
C LEU A 391 -11.02 -12.50 -4.81
N ASN A 392 -11.88 -12.74 -5.78
CA ASN A 392 -11.45 -13.18 -7.12
C ASN A 392 -11.64 -12.10 -8.19
N THR A 393 -12.39 -11.05 -7.89
CA THR A 393 -12.77 -10.02 -8.86
C THR A 393 -12.38 -8.65 -8.32
N LEU A 394 -11.65 -7.90 -9.14
CA LEU A 394 -11.34 -6.49 -8.90
C LEU A 394 -11.95 -5.66 -10.02
N PHE A 395 -12.93 -4.82 -9.70
CA PHE A 395 -13.38 -3.74 -10.56
C PHE A 395 -12.50 -2.52 -10.32
N VAL A 396 -12.15 -1.80 -11.38
CA VAL A 396 -11.30 -0.60 -11.29
C VAL A 396 -11.91 0.50 -12.12
N ASP A 397 -12.09 1.67 -11.50
CA ASP A 397 -12.47 2.91 -12.13
C ASP A 397 -11.46 4.00 -11.74
N LYS A 398 -10.48 4.21 -12.65
CA LYS A 398 -9.38 5.18 -12.45
C LYS A 398 -9.13 5.99 -13.70
#